data_f4293fed3889a401c21c3b84bf1782ea
#
_entry.id   f4293fed3889a401c21c3b84bf1782ea
#
_cell.length_a   1.000
_cell.length_b   1.000
_cell.length_c   1.000
_cell.angle_alpha   90.00
_cell.angle_beta   90.00
_cell.angle_gamma   90.00
#
_symmetry.space_group_name_H-M   'P 1'
#
loop_
_entity.id
_entity.type
_entity.pdbx_description
1 polymer ?
#
loop_
_entity_poly.entity_id
_entity_poly.type
_entity_poly.pdbx_seq_one_letter_code
_entity_poly.pdbx_strand_id
1 'polypeptide(L)'
;ATRGIEFLSDKVLFTGFPEGRTEAEFAAFQDLANGMAASCETAAWVKADPVQTINERYTFRGWMNSIGMGGSEHRETRRILMQHLNGNAAFRTEAQQEKARSHRRKRKEEEQHEYTAESDFIVLG
;
A
#
# COMPACT_ATOMS: atom_id res chain seq x y z
N ALA A 1 8.03 27.03 3.99
CA ALA A 1 6.67 26.69 3.54
C ALA A 1 6.60 25.21 3.12
N THR A 2 5.57 24.52 3.50
CA THR A 2 5.34 23.13 3.14
C THR A 2 4.75 23.07 1.74
N ARG A 3 5.41 22.36 0.82
CA ARG A 3 4.91 22.19 -0.55
C ARG A 3 3.58 21.45 -0.56
N GLY A 4 2.60 22.00 -1.26
CA GLY A 4 1.30 21.36 -1.45
C GLY A 4 0.33 21.54 -0.30
N ILE A 5 0.67 22.30 0.73
CA ILE A 5 -0.21 22.56 1.86
C ILE A 5 -0.19 24.05 2.20
N GLU A 6 -1.37 24.66 2.28
CA GLU A 6 -1.54 26.05 2.73
C GLU A 6 -2.43 26.09 3.95
N PHE A 7 -2.02 26.87 4.96
CA PHE A 7 -2.77 27.03 6.19
C PHE A 7 -3.54 28.36 6.13
N LEU A 8 -4.86 28.28 6.15
CA LEU A 8 -5.75 29.44 6.24
C LEU A 8 -6.34 29.54 7.65
N SER A 9 -6.99 30.63 7.96
CA SER A 9 -7.53 30.88 9.30
C SER A 9 -8.58 29.85 9.75
N ASP A 10 -9.34 29.28 8.82
CA ASP A 10 -10.46 28.37 9.09
C ASP A 10 -10.34 27.00 8.41
N LYS A 11 -9.30 26.79 7.60
CA LYS A 11 -9.13 25.57 6.83
C LYS A 11 -7.69 25.31 6.41
N VAL A 12 -7.41 24.10 5.96
CA VAL A 12 -6.14 23.70 5.35
C VAL A 12 -6.40 23.33 3.90
N LEU A 13 -5.61 23.91 2.98
CA LEU A 13 -5.69 23.60 1.55
C LEU A 13 -4.56 22.63 1.16
N PHE A 14 -4.92 21.57 0.47
CA PHE A 14 -3.96 20.65 -0.14
C PHE A 14 -3.84 20.98 -1.62
N THR A 15 -2.73 21.61 -2.00
CA THR A 15 -2.51 22.14 -3.36
C THR A 15 -1.53 21.32 -4.21
N GLY A 16 -0.94 20.27 -3.64
CA GLY A 16 0.09 19.47 -4.30
C GLY A 16 -0.41 18.42 -5.28
N PHE A 17 -1.71 18.31 -5.50
CA PHE A 17 -2.28 17.30 -6.39
C PHE A 17 -2.28 17.77 -7.85
N PRO A 18 -1.95 16.88 -8.82
CA PRO A 18 -1.96 17.23 -10.23
C PRO A 18 -3.34 17.59 -10.74
N GLU A 19 -3.40 18.53 -11.68
CA GLU A 19 -4.64 18.90 -12.38
C GLU A 19 -4.99 17.90 -13.48
N GLY A 20 -6.25 17.94 -13.95
CA GLY A 20 -6.70 17.16 -15.10
C GLY A 20 -6.82 15.66 -14.87
N ARG A 21 -6.98 15.24 -13.62
CA ARG A 21 -7.09 13.84 -13.26
C ARG A 21 -8.52 13.31 -13.35
N THR A 22 -8.68 11.99 -13.40
CA THR A 22 -9.98 11.32 -13.43
C THR A 22 -10.74 11.52 -12.11
N GLU A 23 -12.05 11.26 -12.14
CA GLU A 23 -12.86 11.30 -10.92
C GLU A 23 -12.34 10.35 -9.83
N ALA A 24 -11.88 9.15 -10.23
CA ALA A 24 -11.32 8.18 -9.31
C ALA A 24 -10.04 8.69 -8.64
N GLU A 25 -9.16 9.33 -9.41
CA GLU A 25 -7.94 9.95 -8.88
C GLU A 25 -8.25 11.12 -7.96
N PHE A 26 -9.20 11.97 -8.33
CA PHE A 26 -9.65 13.09 -7.49
C PHE A 26 -10.22 12.58 -6.16
N ALA A 27 -11.05 11.54 -6.19
CA ALA A 27 -11.61 10.91 -4.99
C ALA A 27 -10.50 10.34 -4.09
N ALA A 28 -9.46 9.72 -4.70
CA ALA A 28 -8.32 9.20 -3.97
C ALA A 28 -7.53 10.32 -3.27
N PHE A 29 -7.30 11.42 -3.95
CA PHE A 29 -6.60 12.58 -3.37
C PHE A 29 -7.39 13.20 -2.23
N GLN A 30 -8.71 13.30 -2.38
CA GLN A 30 -9.60 13.81 -1.34
C GLN A 30 -9.60 12.90 -0.12
N ASP A 31 -9.67 11.58 -0.31
CA ASP A 31 -9.61 10.59 0.77
C ASP A 31 -8.28 10.69 1.53
N LEU A 32 -7.16 10.81 0.80
CA LEU A 32 -5.84 11.01 1.42
C LEU A 32 -5.79 12.29 2.25
N ALA A 33 -6.27 13.40 1.70
CA ALA A 33 -6.29 14.68 2.41
C ALA A 33 -7.11 14.61 3.70
N ASN A 34 -8.27 13.96 3.65
CA ASN A 34 -9.12 13.73 4.82
C ASN A 34 -8.42 12.84 5.87
N GLY A 35 -7.75 11.77 5.42
CA GLY A 35 -7.00 10.87 6.30
C GLY A 35 -5.85 11.57 7.00
N MET A 36 -5.12 12.41 6.27
CA MET A 36 -4.03 13.22 6.84
C MET A 36 -4.55 14.23 7.87
N ALA A 37 -5.63 14.92 7.57
CA ALA A 37 -6.24 15.88 8.49
C ALA A 37 -6.71 15.19 9.78
N ALA A 38 -7.37 14.06 9.68
CA ALA A 38 -7.83 13.28 10.84
C ALA A 38 -6.65 12.77 11.67
N SER A 39 -5.58 12.31 11.02
CA SER A 39 -4.37 11.84 11.70
C SER A 39 -3.69 12.95 12.50
N CYS A 40 -3.69 14.18 12.00
CA CYS A 40 -3.08 15.31 12.69
C CYS A 40 -3.75 15.64 14.03
N GLU A 41 -5.04 15.34 14.18
CA GLU A 41 -5.77 15.58 15.44
C GLU A 41 -5.30 14.66 16.59
N THR A 42 -4.81 13.47 16.26
CA THR A 42 -4.42 12.46 17.26
C THR A 42 -2.92 12.22 17.35
N ALA A 43 -2.14 12.74 16.39
CA ALA A 43 -0.71 12.54 16.35
C ALA A 43 0.00 13.26 17.50
N ALA A 44 0.81 12.51 18.26
CA ALA A 44 1.59 13.09 19.35
C ALA A 44 2.77 13.93 18.83
N TRP A 45 3.34 13.52 17.70
CA TRP A 45 4.44 14.22 17.04
C TRP A 45 4.52 13.77 15.57
N VAL A 46 5.12 14.62 14.74
CA VAL A 46 5.31 14.36 13.31
C VAL A 46 6.73 14.75 12.91
N LYS A 47 7.39 13.91 12.11
CA LYS A 47 8.70 14.23 11.56
C LYS A 47 8.55 15.24 10.41
N ALA A 48 9.39 16.25 10.42
CA ALA A 48 9.44 17.27 9.36
C ALA A 48 10.28 16.82 8.15
N ASP A 49 11.21 15.89 8.34
CA ASP A 49 12.13 15.45 7.30
C ASP A 49 11.48 14.49 6.31
N PRO A 50 11.81 14.60 5.00
CA PRO A 50 11.34 13.65 4.02
C PRO A 50 11.84 12.23 4.31
N VAL A 51 10.99 11.23 4.04
CA VAL A 51 11.36 9.82 4.19
C VAL A 51 12.23 9.40 3.00
N GLN A 52 13.38 8.81 3.31
CA GLN A 52 14.29 8.26 2.31
C GLN A 52 14.13 6.75 2.24
N THR A 53 13.71 6.22 1.10
CA THR A 53 13.49 4.79 0.93
C THR A 53 13.65 4.37 -0.53
N ILE A 54 14.17 3.16 -0.76
CA ILE A 54 14.22 2.53 -2.08
C ILE A 54 12.99 1.68 -2.36
N ASN A 55 12.27 1.27 -1.31
CA ASN A 55 11.01 0.54 -1.42
C ASN A 55 9.84 1.46 -1.06
N GLU A 56 9.50 2.33 -1.99
CA GLU A 56 8.49 3.37 -1.80
C GLU A 56 7.11 2.81 -1.47
N ARG A 57 6.69 1.75 -2.15
CA ARG A 57 5.37 1.13 -1.94
C ARG A 57 5.21 0.56 -0.55
N TYR A 58 6.22 -0.13 -0.06
CA TYR A 58 6.19 -0.70 1.29
C TYR A 58 6.11 0.39 2.34
N THR A 59 6.96 1.39 2.23
CA THR A 59 7.02 2.52 3.17
C THR A 59 5.72 3.32 3.16
N PHE A 60 5.20 3.61 1.97
CA PHE A 60 3.95 4.37 1.81
C PHE A 60 2.76 3.61 2.38
N ARG A 61 2.65 2.32 2.11
CA ARG A 61 1.58 1.49 2.66
C ARG A 61 1.62 1.44 4.18
N GLY A 62 2.82 1.28 4.76
CA GLY A 62 3.00 1.32 6.22
C GLY A 62 2.54 2.64 6.82
N TRP A 63 2.88 3.74 6.17
CA TRP A 63 2.43 5.06 6.58
C TRP A 63 0.91 5.21 6.49
N MET A 64 0.29 4.76 5.40
CA MET A 64 -1.17 4.79 5.26
C MET A 64 -1.87 3.97 6.35
N ASN A 65 -1.33 2.80 6.68
CA ASN A 65 -1.83 2.01 7.82
C ASN A 65 -1.76 2.81 9.13
N SER A 66 -0.68 3.55 9.35
CA SER A 66 -0.49 4.33 10.57
C SER A 66 -1.47 5.48 10.72
N ILE A 67 -1.98 6.02 9.62
CA ILE A 67 -2.99 7.10 9.63
C ILE A 67 -4.43 6.57 9.51
N GLY A 68 -4.63 5.25 9.64
CA GLY A 68 -5.96 4.65 9.62
C GLY A 68 -6.52 4.35 8.25
N MET A 69 -5.70 4.38 7.20
CA MET A 69 -6.13 4.14 5.81
C MET A 69 -5.73 2.75 5.31
N GLY A 70 -5.60 1.78 6.21
CA GLY A 70 -5.23 0.41 5.87
C GLY A 70 -6.40 -0.52 5.55
N GLY A 71 -7.63 -0.11 5.84
CA GLY A 71 -8.82 -0.93 5.66
C GLY A 71 -9.26 -1.11 4.21
N SER A 72 -10.21 -2.02 3.99
CA SER A 72 -10.75 -2.31 2.66
C SER A 72 -11.46 -1.12 2.00
N GLU A 73 -12.01 -0.23 2.79
CA GLU A 73 -12.68 1.00 2.34
C GLU A 73 -11.73 1.97 1.62
N HIS A 74 -10.43 1.89 1.92
CA HIS A 74 -9.38 2.73 1.30
C HIS A 74 -8.55 1.98 0.25
N ARG A 75 -8.97 0.79 -0.14
CA ARG A 75 -8.21 -0.05 -1.09
C ARG A 75 -7.99 0.64 -2.43
N GLU A 76 -9.03 1.23 -2.99
CA GLU A 76 -8.95 1.92 -4.29
C GLU A 76 -8.05 3.16 -4.19
N THR A 77 -8.17 3.91 -3.11
CA THR A 77 -7.29 5.04 -2.82
C THR A 77 -5.82 4.62 -2.79
N ARG A 78 -5.50 3.54 -2.05
CA ARG A 78 -4.12 3.02 -2.00
C ARG A 78 -3.62 2.58 -3.36
N ARG A 79 -4.46 1.88 -4.13
CA ARG A 79 -4.11 1.42 -5.48
C ARG A 79 -3.71 2.59 -6.38
N ILE A 80 -4.53 3.62 -6.41
CA ILE A 80 -4.30 4.80 -7.24
C ILE A 80 -3.04 5.55 -6.80
N LEU A 81 -2.88 5.78 -5.51
CA LEU A 81 -1.76 6.55 -4.97
C LEU A 81 -0.42 5.83 -5.13
N MET A 82 -0.44 4.49 -5.13
CA MET A 82 0.79 3.69 -5.23
C MET A 82 1.19 3.29 -6.66
N GLN A 83 0.37 3.59 -7.67
CA GLN A 83 0.59 3.10 -9.04
C GLN A 83 1.93 3.54 -9.65
N HIS A 84 2.46 4.67 -9.24
CA HIS A 84 3.73 5.21 -9.75
C HIS A 84 4.91 5.03 -8.80
N LEU A 85 4.70 4.37 -7.67
CA LEU A 85 5.75 4.12 -6.70
C LEU A 85 6.51 2.84 -7.02
N ASN A 86 7.79 2.81 -6.68
CA ASN A 86 8.66 1.66 -6.84
C ASN A 86 8.60 0.72 -5.64
N GLY A 87 8.92 -0.56 -5.86
CA GLY A 87 9.05 -1.53 -4.80
C GLY A 87 7.86 -2.47 -4.68
N ASN A 88 7.73 -3.11 -3.51
CA ASN A 88 6.69 -4.09 -3.24
C ASN A 88 6.01 -3.78 -1.90
N ALA A 89 4.69 -3.61 -1.92
CA ALA A 89 3.92 -3.26 -0.73
C ALA A 89 3.85 -4.39 0.32
N ALA A 90 4.02 -5.65 -0.09
CA ALA A 90 3.91 -6.82 0.79
C ALA A 90 5.22 -7.19 1.48
N PHE A 91 6.38 -6.80 0.89
CA PHE A 91 7.68 -7.21 1.39
C PHE A 91 8.63 -6.02 1.47
N ARG A 92 9.35 -5.92 2.56
CA ARG A 92 10.30 -4.83 2.81
C ARG A 92 11.52 -4.88 1.89
N THR A 93 11.97 -6.08 1.53
CA THR A 93 13.15 -6.30 0.67
C THR A 93 12.88 -7.31 -0.42
N GLU A 94 13.67 -7.26 -1.50
CA GLU A 94 13.61 -8.26 -2.58
C GLU A 94 13.94 -9.66 -2.07
N ALA A 95 14.84 -9.78 -1.10
CA ALA A 95 15.18 -11.06 -0.48
C ALA A 95 13.98 -11.69 0.21
N GLN A 96 13.18 -10.92 0.92
CA GLN A 96 11.93 -11.40 1.53
C GLN A 96 10.92 -11.83 0.49
N GLN A 97 10.80 -11.07 -0.59
CA GLN A 97 9.91 -11.40 -1.71
C GLN A 97 10.30 -12.73 -2.36
N GLU A 98 11.58 -12.93 -2.64
CA GLU A 98 12.09 -14.16 -3.25
C GLU A 98 11.88 -15.36 -2.34
N LYS A 99 12.11 -15.21 -1.05
CA LYS A 99 11.86 -16.24 -0.05
C LYS A 99 10.39 -16.67 -0.04
N ALA A 100 9.46 -15.70 -0.09
CA ALA A 100 8.03 -15.98 -0.13
C ALA A 100 7.63 -16.71 -1.43
N ARG A 101 8.20 -16.32 -2.58
CA ARG A 101 7.99 -16.99 -3.86
C ARG A 101 8.47 -18.45 -3.83
N SER A 102 9.64 -18.71 -3.25
CA SER A 102 10.20 -20.04 -3.09
C SER A 102 9.29 -20.93 -2.23
N HIS A 103 8.78 -20.42 -1.13
CA HIS A 103 7.84 -21.15 -0.26
C HIS A 103 6.53 -21.49 -0.99
N ARG A 104 6.00 -20.56 -1.77
CA ARG A 104 4.79 -20.78 -2.56
C ARG A 104 5.00 -21.86 -3.61
N ARG A 105 6.14 -21.86 -4.29
CA ARG A 105 6.48 -22.89 -5.28
C ARG A 105 6.56 -24.27 -4.64
N LYS A 106 7.29 -24.40 -3.55
CA LYS A 106 7.40 -25.67 -2.82
C LYS A 106 6.03 -26.20 -2.39
N ARG A 107 5.18 -25.35 -1.85
CA ARG A 107 3.84 -25.73 -1.43
C ARG A 107 3.00 -26.24 -2.59
N LYS A 108 3.03 -25.57 -3.74
CA LYS A 108 2.31 -26.01 -4.94
C LYS A 108 2.81 -27.34 -5.46
N GLU A 109 4.11 -27.58 -5.46
CA GLU A 109 4.72 -28.84 -5.88
C GLU A 109 4.30 -29.98 -4.95
N GLU A 110 4.30 -29.78 -3.65
CA GLU A 110 3.84 -30.75 -2.67
C GLU A 110 2.36 -31.10 -2.85
N GLU A 111 1.50 -30.10 -3.01
CA GLU A 111 0.07 -30.31 -3.27
C GLU A 111 -0.16 -31.08 -4.57
N GLN A 112 0.57 -30.75 -5.62
CA GLN A 112 0.49 -31.44 -6.91
C GLN A 112 0.93 -32.89 -6.80
N HIS A 113 1.98 -33.18 -6.05
CA HIS A 113 2.50 -34.49 -5.82
C HIS A 113 1.50 -35.36 -5.05
N GLU A 114 0.88 -34.87 -4.00
CA GLU A 114 -0.16 -35.56 -3.23
C GLU A 114 -1.37 -35.90 -4.12
N TYR A 115 -1.82 -34.94 -4.92
CA TYR A 115 -2.95 -35.12 -5.84
C TYR A 115 -2.65 -36.25 -6.86
N THR A 116 -1.47 -36.25 -7.44
CA THR A 116 -1.04 -37.28 -8.39
C THR A 116 -0.99 -38.67 -7.75
N ALA A 117 -0.48 -38.76 -6.52
CA ALA A 117 -0.44 -40.04 -5.78
C ALA A 117 -1.85 -40.58 -5.48
N GLU A 118 -2.79 -39.75 -5.09
CA GLU A 118 -4.18 -40.12 -4.87
C GLU A 118 -4.85 -40.60 -6.17
N SER A 119 -4.62 -39.90 -7.29
CA SER A 119 -5.14 -40.31 -8.60
C SER A 119 -4.62 -41.65 -9.04
N ASP A 120 -3.34 -41.94 -8.88
CA ASP A 120 -2.72 -43.22 -9.19
C ASP A 120 -3.30 -44.34 -8.32
N PHE A 121 -3.52 -44.09 -7.05
CA PHE A 121 -4.13 -45.07 -6.13
C PHE A 121 -5.57 -45.40 -6.57
N ILE A 122 -6.37 -44.45 -6.95
CA ILE A 122 -7.76 -44.64 -7.42
C ILE A 122 -7.79 -45.48 -8.70
N VAL A 123 -6.87 -45.23 -9.62
CA VAL A 123 -6.77 -45.99 -10.90
C VAL A 123 -6.37 -47.44 -10.67
N LEU A 124 -5.53 -47.74 -9.70
CA LEU A 124 -5.08 -49.07 -9.36
C LEU A 124 -6.08 -49.88 -8.51
N GLY A 125 -6.92 -49.16 -7.81
CA GLY A 125 -7.95 -49.73 -6.96
C GLY A 125 -9.22 -50.11 -7.71
#